data_01b2591c8a4cf02e034bde9e1f3452d4
#
_entry.id   01b2591c8a4cf02e034bde9e1f3452d4
#
_cell.length_a   1.000
_cell.length_b   1.000
_cell.length_c   1.000
_cell.angle_alpha   90.00
_cell.angle_beta   90.00
_cell.angle_gamma   90.00
#
_symmetry.space_group_name_H-M   'P 1'
#
loop_
_entity.id
_entity.type
_entity.pdbx_description
1 polymer ?
#
loop_
_entity_poly.entity_id
_entity_poly.type
_entity_poly.pdbx_seq_one_letter_code
_entity_poly.pdbx_strand_id
1 'polypeptide(L)'
;GGTLGILIPPSIMLVVMGPIMEIPVTDLFAAAIIPGILLATLYAAYTTIRCWIDPSLGPVLPPELRATSMKEVWIEFFLGLVPPAALVFAALGSILFGFATPTEAAGCGAMGSLLLALAYKKLTLKKLQDALVKTLEISALIMVLVAASNFFGAVFSRLGTPMLLTDFLLGLEMNKYFILALIMMM
;
A
#
# COMPACT_ATOMS: atom_id res chain seq x y z
N GLY A 1 -1.01 -9.63 5.57
CA GLY A 1 -0.72 -8.20 5.85
C GLY A 1 -0.08 -7.47 4.69
N GLY A 2 0.79 -8.11 3.88
CA GLY A 2 1.54 -7.45 2.79
C GLY A 2 0.66 -6.81 1.71
N THR A 3 -0.48 -7.40 1.40
CA THR A 3 -1.44 -6.85 0.41
C THR A 3 -2.12 -5.55 0.87
N LEU A 4 -2.21 -5.30 2.17
CA LEU A 4 -2.76 -4.05 2.70
C LEU A 4 -1.89 -2.83 2.33
N GLY A 5 -0.57 -2.99 2.28
CA GLY A 5 0.35 -1.92 1.89
C GLY A 5 0.25 -1.49 0.42
N ILE A 6 -0.38 -2.31 -0.44
CA ILE A 6 -0.67 -1.95 -1.82
C ILE A 6 -1.95 -1.11 -1.93
N LEU A 7 -2.94 -1.36 -1.06
CA LEU A 7 -4.25 -0.72 -1.12
C LEU A 7 -4.37 0.50 -0.21
N ILE A 8 -3.81 0.42 1.01
CA ILE A 8 -3.93 1.52 2.00
C ILE A 8 -2.92 2.63 1.67
N PRO A 9 -3.35 3.89 1.50
CA PRO A 9 -2.45 5.00 1.28
C PRO A 9 -1.48 5.24 2.47
N PRO A 10 -0.23 5.67 2.22
CA PRO A 10 0.38 5.96 0.91
C PRO A 10 0.81 4.69 0.17
N SER A 11 0.34 4.53 -1.06
CA SER A 11 0.57 3.33 -1.88
C SER A 11 1.28 3.70 -3.19
N ILE A 12 2.40 3.02 -3.47
CA ILE A 12 3.15 3.20 -4.72
C ILE A 12 2.28 2.82 -5.92
N MET A 13 1.46 1.77 -5.79
CA MET A 13 0.59 1.32 -6.88
C MET A 13 -0.41 2.40 -7.28
N LEU A 14 -1.05 3.07 -6.32
CA LEU A 14 -2.00 4.14 -6.61
C LEU A 14 -1.31 5.37 -7.21
N VAL A 15 -0.08 5.68 -6.80
CA VAL A 15 0.72 6.77 -7.41
C VAL A 15 1.03 6.48 -8.87
N VAL A 16 1.39 5.24 -9.21
CA VAL A 16 1.69 4.83 -10.59
C VAL A 16 0.42 4.77 -11.44
N MET A 17 -0.71 4.34 -10.86
CA MET A 17 -1.98 4.27 -11.58
C MET A 17 -2.56 5.64 -11.92
N GLY A 18 -2.31 6.67 -11.11
CA GLY A 18 -2.84 8.01 -11.33
C GLY A 18 -2.60 8.53 -12.75
N PRO A 19 -1.35 8.66 -13.19
CA PRO A 19 -1.04 9.11 -14.55
C PRO A 19 -1.54 8.17 -15.65
N ILE A 20 -1.59 6.86 -15.41
CA ILE A 20 -2.05 5.86 -16.40
C ILE A 20 -3.57 5.98 -16.63
N MET A 21 -4.32 6.24 -15.56
CA MET A 21 -5.77 6.38 -15.60
C MET A 21 -6.24 7.82 -15.81
N GLU A 22 -5.30 8.78 -15.88
CA GLU A 22 -5.57 10.22 -15.97
C GLU A 22 -6.43 10.74 -14.81
N ILE A 23 -6.26 10.12 -13.62
CA ILE A 23 -6.97 10.49 -12.38
C ILE A 23 -5.96 11.07 -11.39
N PRO A 24 -6.28 12.16 -10.70
CA PRO A 24 -5.43 12.70 -9.64
C PRO A 24 -5.14 11.66 -8.55
N VAL A 25 -3.88 11.55 -8.14
CA VAL A 25 -3.45 10.59 -7.10
C VAL A 25 -4.16 10.85 -5.77
N THR A 26 -4.47 12.12 -5.47
CA THR A 26 -5.26 12.53 -4.30
C THR A 26 -6.62 11.85 -4.25
N ASP A 27 -7.31 11.79 -5.39
CA ASP A 27 -8.65 11.20 -5.49
C ASP A 27 -8.57 9.67 -5.35
N LEU A 28 -7.54 9.05 -5.94
CA LEU A 28 -7.27 7.62 -5.76
C LEU A 28 -6.96 7.28 -4.30
N PHE A 29 -6.18 8.11 -3.61
CA PHE A 29 -5.90 7.93 -2.19
C PHE A 29 -7.17 8.04 -1.35
N ALA A 30 -7.99 9.07 -1.59
CA ALA A 30 -9.25 9.25 -0.88
C ALA A 30 -10.22 8.08 -1.11
N ALA A 31 -10.35 7.62 -2.35
CA ALA A 31 -11.20 6.50 -2.71
C ALA A 31 -10.73 5.16 -2.09
N ALA A 32 -9.42 4.97 -1.91
CA ALA A 32 -8.85 3.74 -1.38
C ALA A 32 -8.97 3.59 0.15
N ILE A 33 -9.27 4.66 0.89
CA ILE A 33 -9.37 4.61 2.36
C ILE A 33 -10.45 3.64 2.82
N ILE A 34 -11.67 3.76 2.27
CA ILE A 34 -12.81 2.93 2.69
C ILE A 34 -12.57 1.45 2.35
N PRO A 35 -12.21 1.07 1.11
CA PRO A 35 -11.86 -0.31 0.78
C PRO A 35 -10.68 -0.84 1.59
N GLY A 36 -9.69 0.01 1.86
CA GLY A 36 -8.53 -0.36 2.67
C GLY A 36 -8.89 -0.71 4.11
N ILE A 37 -9.71 0.11 4.78
CA ILE A 37 -10.20 -0.16 6.13
C ILE A 37 -11.08 -1.41 6.15
N LEU A 38 -11.95 -1.59 5.16
CA LEU A 38 -12.78 -2.78 5.03
C LEU A 38 -11.92 -4.05 4.94
N LEU A 39 -10.91 -4.04 4.07
CA LEU A 39 -10.02 -5.18 3.89
C LEU A 39 -9.20 -5.47 5.16
N ALA A 40 -8.69 -4.43 5.83
CA ALA A 40 -7.98 -4.57 7.11
C ALA A 40 -8.87 -5.21 8.18
N THR A 41 -10.13 -4.76 8.27
CA THR A 41 -11.13 -5.30 9.20
C THR A 41 -11.43 -6.77 8.89
N LEU A 42 -11.60 -7.12 7.61
CA LEU A 42 -11.84 -8.51 7.19
C LEU A 42 -10.65 -9.41 7.54
N TYR A 43 -9.41 -8.95 7.33
CA TYR A 43 -8.22 -9.71 7.73
C TYR A 43 -8.12 -9.88 9.24
N ALA A 44 -8.37 -8.80 10.00
CA ALA A 44 -8.39 -8.87 11.45
C ALA A 44 -9.48 -9.84 11.96
N ALA A 45 -10.68 -9.77 11.40
CA ALA A 45 -11.78 -10.66 11.73
C ALA A 45 -11.44 -12.13 11.37
N TYR A 46 -10.92 -12.37 10.17
CA TYR A 46 -10.53 -13.71 9.73
C TYR A 46 -9.45 -14.31 10.64
N THR A 47 -8.38 -13.57 10.92
CA THR A 47 -7.31 -14.06 11.78
C THR A 47 -7.78 -14.32 13.20
N THR A 48 -8.62 -13.42 13.75
CA THR A 48 -9.19 -13.59 15.10
C THR A 48 -10.09 -14.82 15.18
N ILE A 49 -10.99 -14.99 14.21
CA ILE A 49 -11.91 -16.15 14.15
C ILE A 49 -11.10 -17.45 14.00
N ARG A 50 -10.08 -17.45 13.14
CA ARG A 50 -9.22 -18.63 12.95
C ARG A 50 -8.45 -19.01 14.20
N CYS A 51 -7.86 -18.03 14.89
CA CYS A 51 -7.17 -18.27 16.16
C CYS A 51 -8.13 -18.68 17.29
N TRP A 52 -9.39 -18.26 17.24
CA TRP A 52 -10.40 -18.67 18.19
C TRP A 52 -10.86 -20.13 17.98
N ILE A 53 -11.01 -20.54 16.72
CA ILE A 53 -11.37 -21.93 16.36
C ILE A 53 -10.19 -22.87 16.64
N ASP A 54 -8.99 -22.46 16.28
CA ASP A 54 -7.77 -23.25 16.47
C ASP A 54 -6.68 -22.41 17.18
N PRO A 55 -6.61 -22.48 18.52
CA PRO A 55 -5.64 -21.73 19.32
C PRO A 55 -4.16 -22.04 18.98
N SER A 56 -3.88 -23.14 18.28
CA SER A 56 -2.51 -23.48 17.88
C SER A 56 -1.95 -22.54 16.82
N LEU A 57 -2.82 -21.86 16.05
CA LEU A 57 -2.44 -20.88 15.02
C LEU A 57 -1.98 -19.56 15.62
N GLY A 58 -2.33 -19.27 16.88
CA GLY A 58 -1.93 -18.07 17.62
C GLY A 58 -1.30 -18.44 18.97
N PRO A 59 -0.12 -19.08 18.98
CA PRO A 59 0.48 -19.48 20.25
C PRO A 59 0.79 -18.28 21.14
N VAL A 60 0.50 -18.44 22.43
CA VAL A 60 0.76 -17.39 23.42
C VAL A 60 2.26 -17.17 23.55
N LEU A 61 2.70 -15.92 23.61
CA LEU A 61 4.11 -15.56 23.76
C LEU A 61 4.69 -16.26 25.01
N PRO A 62 5.90 -16.84 24.91
CA PRO A 62 6.59 -17.40 26.08
C PRO A 62 6.71 -16.36 27.20
N PRO A 63 6.62 -16.75 28.47
CA PRO A 63 6.68 -15.83 29.61
C PRO A 63 7.89 -14.91 29.62
N GLU A 64 9.02 -15.40 29.09
CA GLU A 64 10.31 -14.69 29.01
C GLU A 64 10.30 -13.50 28.02
N LEU A 65 9.40 -13.55 27.03
CA LEU A 65 9.25 -12.48 26.01
C LEU A 65 8.08 -11.55 26.31
N ARG A 66 7.36 -11.78 27.41
CA ARG A 66 6.27 -10.88 27.81
C ARG A 66 6.83 -9.68 28.53
N ALA A 67 6.30 -8.50 28.20
CA ALA A 67 6.65 -7.29 28.94
C ALA A 67 6.35 -7.46 30.43
N THR A 68 7.29 -7.07 31.26
CA THR A 68 7.23 -7.25 32.71
C THR A 68 6.29 -6.24 33.37
N SER A 69 6.04 -5.11 32.71
CA SER A 69 5.21 -4.02 33.22
C SER A 69 4.36 -3.39 32.11
N MET A 70 3.13 -3.04 32.45
CA MET A 70 2.25 -2.28 31.54
C MET A 70 2.85 -0.91 31.16
N LYS A 71 3.66 -0.32 32.04
CA LYS A 71 4.38 0.93 31.78
C LYS A 71 5.41 0.75 30.65
N GLU A 72 6.11 -0.36 30.62
CA GLU A 72 7.09 -0.71 29.58
C GLU A 72 6.41 -0.87 28.20
N VAL A 73 5.27 -1.58 28.17
CA VAL A 73 4.45 -1.71 26.95
C VAL A 73 4.04 -0.34 26.40
N TRP A 74 3.57 0.56 27.26
CA TRP A 74 3.18 1.91 26.81
C TRP A 74 4.35 2.75 26.34
N ILE A 75 5.51 2.66 26.97
CA ILE A 75 6.70 3.37 26.55
C ILE A 75 7.16 2.88 25.17
N GLU A 76 7.25 1.56 24.99
CA GLU A 76 7.62 0.97 23.69
C GLU A 76 6.59 1.29 22.60
N PHE A 77 5.31 1.27 22.92
CA PHE A 77 4.24 1.65 22.00
C PHE A 77 4.39 3.12 21.57
N PHE A 78 4.52 4.05 22.50
CA PHE A 78 4.62 5.47 22.18
C PHE A 78 5.94 5.82 21.46
N LEU A 79 7.05 5.23 21.85
CA LEU A 79 8.33 5.50 21.19
C LEU A 79 8.53 4.74 19.88
N GLY A 80 7.95 3.54 19.77
CA GLY A 80 8.12 2.70 18.57
C GLY A 80 7.10 2.96 17.49
N LEU A 81 5.82 3.13 17.84
CA LEU A 81 4.74 3.23 16.87
C LEU A 81 4.32 4.67 16.55
N VAL A 82 4.21 5.53 17.57
CA VAL A 82 3.63 6.87 17.39
C VAL A 82 4.44 7.75 16.44
N PRO A 83 5.78 7.86 16.53
CA PRO A 83 6.52 8.73 15.64
C PRO A 83 6.48 8.30 14.17
N PRO A 84 6.65 7.02 13.79
CA PRO A 84 6.45 6.59 12.41
C PRO A 84 5.01 6.78 11.91
N ALA A 85 4.02 6.47 12.75
CA ALA A 85 2.61 6.69 12.42
C ALA A 85 2.32 8.18 12.19
N ALA A 86 2.79 9.06 13.08
CA ALA A 86 2.62 10.51 12.92
C ALA A 86 3.23 11.02 11.61
N LEU A 87 4.40 10.50 11.23
CA LEU A 87 5.04 10.84 9.96
C LEU A 87 4.18 10.44 8.75
N VAL A 88 3.64 9.21 8.76
CA VAL A 88 2.75 8.71 7.70
C VAL A 88 1.46 9.55 7.65
N PHE A 89 0.84 9.82 8.79
CA PHE A 89 -0.38 10.64 8.85
C PHE A 89 -0.13 12.08 8.43
N ALA A 90 1.01 12.68 8.76
CA ALA A 90 1.38 14.02 8.33
C ALA A 90 1.58 14.07 6.80
N ALA A 91 2.30 13.11 6.23
CA ALA A 91 2.51 13.02 4.79
C ALA A 91 1.20 12.79 4.04
N LEU A 92 0.40 11.79 4.46
CA LEU A 92 -0.89 11.50 3.83
C LEU A 92 -1.88 12.65 4.00
N GLY A 93 -1.96 13.23 5.21
CA GLY A 93 -2.82 14.37 5.49
C GLY A 93 -2.47 15.58 4.63
N SER A 94 -1.18 15.89 4.45
CA SER A 94 -0.76 17.00 3.59
C SER A 94 -1.21 16.83 2.13
N ILE A 95 -1.25 15.59 1.62
CA ILE A 95 -1.74 15.26 0.28
C ILE A 95 -3.28 15.42 0.23
N LEU A 96 -3.99 14.82 1.17
CA LEU A 96 -5.47 14.79 1.17
C LEU A 96 -6.08 16.18 1.38
N PHE A 97 -5.43 17.03 2.18
CA PHE A 97 -5.87 18.42 2.38
C PHE A 97 -5.36 19.38 1.30
N GLY A 98 -4.61 18.88 0.31
CA GLY A 98 -4.11 19.69 -0.81
C GLY A 98 -2.96 20.64 -0.44
N PHE A 99 -2.28 20.43 0.70
CA PHE A 99 -1.13 21.25 1.11
C PHE A 99 0.15 20.89 0.37
N ALA A 100 0.28 19.65 -0.09
CA ALA A 100 1.45 19.16 -0.80
C ALA A 100 1.04 18.17 -1.90
N THR A 101 1.81 18.20 -2.99
CA THR A 101 1.73 17.14 -4.00
C THR A 101 2.28 15.83 -3.45
N PRO A 102 1.91 14.67 -4.02
CA PRO A 102 2.47 13.37 -3.61
C PRO A 102 4.00 13.33 -3.60
N THR A 103 4.65 14.01 -4.56
CA THR A 103 6.11 14.08 -4.66
C THR A 103 6.72 14.92 -3.53
N GLU A 104 6.12 16.06 -3.21
CA GLU A 104 6.58 16.91 -2.10
C GLU A 104 6.39 16.23 -0.76
N ALA A 105 5.24 15.59 -0.54
CA ALA A 105 4.96 14.83 0.67
C ALA A 105 5.93 13.64 0.84
N ALA A 106 6.28 12.96 -0.25
CA ALA A 106 7.29 11.90 -0.23
C ALA A 106 8.67 12.43 0.16
N GLY A 107 9.08 13.61 -0.36
CA GLY A 107 10.32 14.28 0.02
C GLY A 107 10.34 14.65 1.51
N CYS A 108 9.27 15.24 2.01
CA CYS A 108 9.10 15.55 3.43
C CYS A 108 9.10 14.28 4.30
N GLY A 109 8.44 13.22 3.84
CA GLY A 109 8.43 11.92 4.50
C GLY A 109 9.82 11.29 4.58
N ALA A 110 10.60 11.34 3.50
CA ALA A 110 11.97 10.88 3.47
C ALA A 110 12.87 11.67 4.44
N MET A 111 12.76 12.99 4.44
CA MET A 111 13.48 13.85 5.39
C MET A 111 13.07 13.54 6.83
N GLY A 112 11.77 13.43 7.09
CA GLY A 112 11.25 13.10 8.42
C GLY A 112 11.75 11.74 8.92
N SER A 113 11.82 10.72 8.04
CA SER A 113 12.36 9.40 8.39
C SER A 113 13.86 9.44 8.73
N LEU A 114 14.64 10.27 8.02
CA LEU A 114 16.04 10.50 8.33
C LEU A 114 16.20 11.18 9.69
N LEU A 115 15.40 12.20 9.99
CA LEU A 115 15.42 12.89 11.28
C LEU A 115 15.04 11.94 12.43
N LEU A 116 14.05 11.07 12.23
CA LEU A 116 13.69 10.04 13.21
C LEU A 116 14.83 9.04 13.43
N ALA A 117 15.49 8.59 12.37
CA ALA A 117 16.62 7.67 12.47
C ALA A 117 17.82 8.31 13.20
N LEU A 118 18.04 9.63 13.01
CA LEU A 118 19.00 10.41 13.75
C LEU A 118 18.62 10.54 15.24
N ALA A 119 17.37 10.89 15.53
CA ALA A 119 16.86 11.02 16.90
C ALA A 119 17.00 9.72 17.68
N TYR A 120 16.73 8.58 17.05
CA TYR A 120 16.96 7.26 17.64
C TYR A 120 18.42 6.81 17.65
N LYS A 121 19.36 7.64 17.15
CA LYS A 121 20.79 7.33 17.06
C LYS A 121 21.07 6.01 16.32
N LYS A 122 20.22 5.64 15.39
CA LYS A 122 20.33 4.40 14.59
C LYS A 122 20.74 4.64 13.13
N LEU A 123 20.94 5.91 12.73
CA LEU A 123 21.40 6.25 11.40
C LEU A 123 22.91 5.98 11.28
N THR A 124 23.28 5.13 10.35
CA THR A 124 24.68 4.87 9.96
C THR A 124 24.82 5.07 8.46
N LEU A 125 26.04 5.44 8.01
CA LEU A 125 26.30 5.64 6.58
C LEU A 125 25.96 4.40 5.76
N LYS A 126 26.28 3.22 6.30
CA LYS A 126 25.92 1.94 5.65
C LYS A 126 24.42 1.77 5.48
N LYS A 127 23.62 2.04 6.52
CA LYS A 127 22.16 1.96 6.44
C LYS A 127 21.56 2.95 5.44
N LEU A 128 22.17 4.15 5.35
CA LEU A 128 21.75 5.14 4.37
C LEU A 128 22.07 4.66 2.95
N GLN A 129 23.25 4.11 2.71
CA GLN A 129 23.61 3.53 1.42
C GLN A 129 22.70 2.36 1.04
N ASP A 130 22.42 1.44 1.97
CA ASP A 130 21.52 0.31 1.76
C ASP A 130 20.10 0.79 1.40
N ALA A 131 19.62 1.84 2.08
CA ALA A 131 18.31 2.44 1.78
C ALA A 131 18.27 3.07 0.38
N LEU A 132 19.30 3.81 -0.01
CA LEU A 132 19.41 4.42 -1.33
C LEU A 132 19.47 3.37 -2.44
N VAL A 133 20.29 2.32 -2.27
CA VAL A 133 20.38 1.22 -3.25
C VAL A 133 19.04 0.51 -3.40
N LYS A 134 18.36 0.19 -2.30
CA LYS A 134 17.02 -0.42 -2.34
C LYS A 134 15.98 0.48 -3.01
N THR A 135 16.06 1.78 -2.78
CA THR A 135 15.19 2.75 -3.46
C THR A 135 15.41 2.73 -4.96
N LEU A 136 16.68 2.70 -5.41
CA LEU A 136 17.02 2.59 -6.83
C LEU A 136 16.53 1.28 -7.45
N GLU A 137 16.72 0.14 -6.76
CA GLU A 137 16.25 -1.16 -7.21
C GLU A 137 14.74 -1.17 -7.42
N ILE A 138 13.98 -0.70 -6.43
CA ILE A 138 12.50 -0.67 -6.49
C ILE A 138 12.04 0.30 -7.58
N SER A 139 12.65 1.48 -7.68
CA SER A 139 12.31 2.47 -8.71
C SER A 139 12.59 1.95 -10.12
N ALA A 140 13.74 1.32 -10.33
CA ALA A 140 14.08 0.70 -11.60
C ALA A 140 13.10 -0.42 -11.98
N LEU A 141 12.75 -1.29 -11.01
CA LEU A 141 11.77 -2.35 -11.21
C LEU A 141 10.41 -1.79 -11.65
N ILE A 142 9.92 -0.76 -10.95
CA ILE A 142 8.63 -0.13 -11.29
C ILE A 142 8.68 0.49 -12.68
N MET A 143 9.75 1.20 -13.03
CA MET A 143 9.91 1.81 -14.35
C MET A 143 9.91 0.77 -15.48
N VAL A 144 10.61 -0.36 -15.28
CA VAL A 144 10.61 -1.46 -16.25
C VAL A 144 9.21 -2.08 -16.39
N LEU A 145 8.51 -2.29 -15.27
CA LEU A 145 7.15 -2.82 -15.29
C LEU A 145 6.18 -1.88 -16.01
N VAL A 146 6.27 -0.57 -15.77
CA VAL A 146 5.43 0.43 -16.46
C VAL A 146 5.74 0.45 -17.96
N ALA A 147 7.01 0.44 -18.35
CA ALA A 147 7.40 0.41 -19.75
C ALA A 147 6.91 -0.87 -20.46
N ALA A 148 7.08 -2.03 -19.83
CA ALA A 148 6.60 -3.31 -20.34
C ALA A 148 5.07 -3.36 -20.46
N SER A 149 4.37 -2.84 -19.46
CA SER A 149 2.90 -2.76 -19.44
C SER A 149 2.38 -1.84 -20.55
N ASN A 150 2.99 -0.67 -20.74
CA ASN A 150 2.64 0.25 -21.83
C ASN A 150 2.90 -0.37 -23.21
N PHE A 151 4.02 -1.07 -23.37
CA PHE A 151 4.31 -1.79 -24.61
C PHE A 151 3.27 -2.88 -24.87
N PHE A 152 2.97 -3.70 -23.88
CA PHE A 152 1.92 -4.73 -23.97
C PHE A 152 0.56 -4.10 -24.33
N GLY A 153 0.15 -3.05 -23.64
CA GLY A 153 -1.11 -2.34 -23.87
C GLY A 153 -1.19 -1.77 -25.29
N ALA A 154 -0.09 -1.21 -25.80
CA ALA A 154 -0.04 -0.69 -27.17
C ALA A 154 -0.18 -1.79 -28.22
N VAL A 155 0.49 -2.93 -28.03
CA VAL A 155 0.37 -4.10 -28.92
C VAL A 155 -1.04 -4.67 -28.85
N PHE A 156 -1.58 -4.86 -27.63
CA PHE A 156 -2.91 -5.39 -27.38
C PHE A 156 -4.01 -4.55 -28.05
N SER A 157 -3.89 -3.22 -27.94
CA SER A 157 -4.82 -2.28 -28.60
C SER A 157 -4.71 -2.30 -30.12
N ARG A 158 -3.48 -2.39 -30.66
CA ARG A 158 -3.25 -2.44 -32.13
C ARG A 158 -3.77 -3.73 -32.77
N LEU A 159 -3.76 -4.83 -32.03
CA LEU A 159 -4.35 -6.11 -32.46
C LEU A 159 -5.88 -6.11 -32.47
N GLY A 160 -6.53 -5.04 -32.01
CA GLY A 160 -7.99 -4.94 -31.90
C GLY A 160 -8.60 -5.82 -30.83
N THR A 161 -7.79 -6.40 -29.95
CA THR A 161 -8.24 -7.33 -28.90
C THR A 161 -9.28 -6.72 -27.94
N PRO A 162 -9.17 -5.43 -27.52
CA PRO A 162 -10.20 -4.81 -26.68
C PRO A 162 -11.57 -4.76 -27.36
N MET A 163 -11.58 -4.51 -28.68
CA MET A 163 -12.81 -4.44 -29.48
C MET A 163 -13.48 -5.82 -29.57
N LEU A 164 -12.68 -6.85 -29.88
CA LEU A 164 -13.16 -8.23 -29.93
C LEU A 164 -13.71 -8.69 -28.56
N LEU A 165 -13.06 -8.36 -27.46
CA LEU A 165 -13.54 -8.67 -26.11
C LEU A 165 -14.83 -7.94 -25.78
N THR A 166 -14.94 -6.67 -26.15
CA THR A 166 -16.14 -5.87 -25.95
C THR A 166 -17.32 -6.43 -26.73
N ASP A 167 -17.12 -6.73 -28.01
CA ASP A 167 -18.15 -7.30 -28.87
C ASP A 167 -18.60 -8.69 -28.37
N PHE A 168 -17.65 -9.51 -27.92
CA PHE A 168 -17.94 -10.80 -27.30
C PHE A 168 -18.77 -10.65 -26.03
N LEU A 169 -18.39 -9.75 -25.12
CA LEU A 169 -19.10 -9.52 -23.85
C LEU A 169 -20.50 -8.92 -24.07
N LEU A 170 -20.63 -7.99 -25.03
CA LEU A 170 -21.93 -7.41 -25.37
C LEU A 170 -22.85 -8.43 -26.07
N GLY A 171 -22.27 -9.31 -26.89
CA GLY A 171 -23.01 -10.39 -27.55
C GLY A 171 -23.57 -11.45 -26.61
N LEU A 172 -23.12 -11.51 -25.36
CA LEU A 172 -23.66 -12.43 -24.35
C LEU A 172 -25.04 -12.02 -23.83
N GLU A 173 -25.56 -10.83 -24.17
CA GLU A 173 -26.86 -10.28 -23.72
C GLU A 173 -27.15 -10.43 -22.22
N MET A 174 -26.08 -10.47 -21.40
CA MET A 174 -26.15 -10.71 -19.97
C MET A 174 -26.31 -9.42 -19.18
N ASN A 175 -26.84 -9.55 -17.93
CA ASN A 175 -26.94 -8.41 -17.03
C ASN A 175 -25.55 -7.83 -16.74
N LYS A 176 -25.44 -6.48 -16.78
CA LYS A 176 -24.19 -5.73 -16.54
C LYS A 176 -23.44 -6.14 -15.26
N TYR A 177 -24.18 -6.51 -14.22
CA TYR A 177 -23.57 -6.95 -12.95
C TYR A 177 -22.93 -8.34 -13.05
N PHE A 178 -23.48 -9.21 -13.91
CA PHE A 178 -22.90 -10.53 -14.15
C PHE A 178 -21.63 -10.42 -15.00
N ILE A 179 -21.64 -9.55 -16.03
CA ILE A 179 -20.44 -9.25 -16.82
C ILE A 179 -19.33 -8.68 -15.94
N LEU A 180 -19.70 -7.75 -15.04
CA LEU A 180 -18.73 -7.18 -14.08
C LEU A 180 -18.14 -8.27 -13.16
N ALA A 181 -18.98 -9.15 -12.64
CA ALA A 181 -18.52 -10.25 -11.80
C ALA A 181 -17.60 -11.21 -12.57
N LEU A 182 -17.91 -11.50 -13.83
CA LEU A 182 -17.08 -12.33 -14.70
C LEU A 182 -15.70 -11.71 -14.93
N ILE A 183 -15.64 -10.40 -15.22
CA ILE A 183 -14.38 -9.66 -15.39
C ILE A 183 -13.58 -9.66 -14.08
N MET A 184 -14.23 -9.54 -12.93
CA MET A 184 -13.55 -9.57 -11.62
C MET A 184 -13.04 -10.96 -11.22
N MET A 185 -13.55 -12.03 -11.82
CA MET A 185 -13.08 -13.40 -11.57
C MET A 185 -11.92 -13.82 -12.48
N MET A 186 -11.70 -13.13 -13.60
CA MET A 186 -10.55 -13.34 -14.50
C MET A 186 -9.30 -12.65 -13.99
#